data_99d833ae36ba21773eea6c99ab808a0d
#
_entry.id   99d833ae36ba21773eea6c99ab808a0d
#
_cell.length_a   1.000
_cell.length_b   1.000
_cell.length_c   1.000
_cell.angle_alpha   90.00
_cell.angle_beta   90.00
_cell.angle_gamma   90.00
#
_symmetry.space_group_name_H-M   'P 1'
#
loop_
_entity.id
_entity.type
_entity.pdbx_description
1 polymer ?
#
loop_
_entity_poly.entity_id
_entity_poly.type
_entity_poly.pdbx_seq_one_letter_code
_entity_poly.pdbx_strand_id
1 'polypeptide(L)'
;MRTSGLPGARATGGAWSVALCSLALAAGSYATLGVAPLTPLIREDFSLTRWQVGAITAIVFGGAAISSVPSGRLTDRFGAPPMLAAAVALVACGCGLAAAASGAPLFLLGIAAVGLAYGMITPPTNVIVRGAPTTRHRSLLMSIKQVGVTIGGFISGVTMPTIADAIGWRLALLAPAAACSTVALAALLSRRTLAQNAGEGRKVVAIGLQHGELPRRFALGVSGFGFVMGGLQLSFVTYLSLYLKEAHGYGLAVAGISLAVTMAAGTVGRLLWAVISDRFFAARRAAGLRLNAVLSVLGMTGLAFLPSGVLIWPCVALVGFANIGWNGVYMTLVAETAPSGKIGRVSGSSLRVVFAGAVVLPPLLGLVADRAGWTAAWLGACALAALAVVSMSAAVLAQAHAPGLESSDLRSTTPRSSREAT
;
A
#
# COMPACT_ATOMS: atom_id res chain seq x y z
N MET A 1 37.60 7.26 -24.56
CA MET A 1 37.66 8.18 -23.42
C MET A 1 36.52 7.89 -22.46
N ARG A 2 36.79 7.22 -21.33
CA ARG A 2 35.83 7.00 -20.24
C ARG A 2 35.87 8.22 -19.34
N THR A 3 34.86 9.10 -19.43
CA THR A 3 34.68 10.19 -18.47
C THR A 3 34.37 9.60 -17.11
N SER A 4 35.35 9.57 -16.22
CA SER A 4 35.20 9.28 -14.80
C SER A 4 34.36 10.41 -14.17
N GLY A 5 33.04 10.22 -14.12
CA GLY A 5 32.13 11.16 -13.43
C GLY A 5 32.54 11.28 -11.97
N LEU A 6 32.65 12.52 -11.49
CA LEU A 6 32.97 12.89 -10.12
C LEU A 6 32.07 12.16 -9.12
N PRO A 7 32.57 11.68 -7.97
CA PRO A 7 31.78 10.94 -6.97
C PRO A 7 30.50 11.69 -6.51
N GLY A 8 30.51 13.01 -6.47
CA GLY A 8 29.37 13.85 -6.12
C GLY A 8 28.21 13.78 -7.13
N ALA A 9 28.50 13.70 -8.43
CA ALA A 9 27.46 13.64 -9.47
C ALA A 9 26.68 12.30 -9.46
N ARG A 10 27.32 11.21 -9.02
CA ARG A 10 26.65 9.90 -8.84
C ARG A 10 25.74 9.86 -7.61
N ALA A 11 26.13 10.51 -6.51
CA ALA A 11 25.32 10.57 -5.29
C ALA A 11 24.06 11.43 -5.51
N THR A 12 24.16 12.57 -6.19
CA THR A 12 23.01 13.43 -6.52
C THR A 12 22.06 12.73 -7.50
N GLY A 13 22.56 12.02 -8.50
CA GLY A 13 21.75 11.24 -9.45
C GLY A 13 20.96 10.10 -8.77
N GLY A 14 21.55 9.46 -7.74
CA GLY A 14 20.86 8.43 -6.95
C GLY A 14 19.72 8.98 -6.11
N ALA A 15 19.94 10.08 -5.38
CA ALA A 15 18.92 10.74 -4.57
C ALA A 15 17.75 11.25 -5.43
N TRP A 16 18.05 11.87 -6.57
CA TRP A 16 17.04 12.32 -7.53
C TRP A 16 16.16 11.16 -8.04
N SER A 17 16.77 10.04 -8.37
CA SER A 17 16.02 8.87 -8.87
C SER A 17 15.09 8.29 -7.81
N VAL A 18 15.50 8.25 -6.55
CA VAL A 18 14.63 7.83 -5.43
C VAL A 18 13.49 8.83 -5.23
N ALA A 19 13.79 10.13 -5.24
CA ALA A 19 12.79 11.19 -5.11
C ALA A 19 11.74 11.10 -6.24
N LEU A 20 12.18 10.93 -7.49
CA LEU A 20 11.28 10.81 -8.62
C LEU A 20 10.42 9.55 -8.56
N CYS A 21 10.97 8.43 -8.10
CA CYS A 21 10.20 7.20 -7.85
C CYS A 21 9.16 7.39 -6.72
N SER A 22 9.51 8.15 -5.67
CA SER A 22 8.58 8.50 -4.59
C SER A 22 7.47 9.43 -5.09
N LEU A 23 7.80 10.43 -5.91
CA LEU A 23 6.83 11.33 -6.55
C LEU A 23 5.90 10.58 -7.51
N ALA A 24 6.40 9.60 -8.26
CA ALA A 24 5.57 8.77 -9.13
C ALA A 24 4.54 7.95 -8.34
N LEU A 25 4.95 7.38 -7.21
CA LEU A 25 4.01 6.70 -6.30
C LEU A 25 3.05 7.68 -5.64
N ALA A 26 3.51 8.88 -5.27
CA ALA A 26 2.65 9.90 -4.67
C ALA A 26 1.60 10.39 -5.68
N ALA A 27 1.98 10.71 -6.90
CA ALA A 27 1.06 11.15 -7.95
C ALA A 27 0.07 10.03 -8.33
N GLY A 28 0.54 8.79 -8.49
CA GLY A 28 -0.34 7.63 -8.75
C GLY A 28 -1.31 7.37 -7.60
N SER A 29 -0.86 7.53 -6.35
CA SER A 29 -1.72 7.36 -5.17
C SER A 29 -2.67 8.55 -4.98
N TYR A 30 -2.26 9.76 -5.35
CA TYR A 30 -3.14 10.92 -5.41
C TYR A 30 -4.33 10.65 -6.32
N ALA A 31 -4.10 10.04 -7.49
CA ALA A 31 -5.15 9.65 -8.42
C ALA A 31 -6.05 8.51 -7.87
N THR A 32 -5.44 7.42 -7.41
CA THR A 32 -6.20 6.23 -6.98
C THR A 32 -6.96 6.42 -5.67
N LEU A 33 -6.36 7.11 -4.70
CA LEU A 33 -6.99 7.39 -3.39
C LEU A 33 -7.83 8.67 -3.42
N GLY A 34 -7.62 9.55 -4.41
CA GLY A 34 -8.36 10.79 -4.58
C GLY A 34 -9.83 10.60 -4.93
N VAL A 35 -10.21 9.43 -5.42
CA VAL A 35 -11.62 9.08 -5.64
C VAL A 35 -12.37 8.94 -4.32
N ALA A 36 -11.73 8.45 -3.25
CA ALA A 36 -12.38 8.18 -1.98
C ALA A 36 -13.07 9.44 -1.34
N PRO A 37 -12.39 10.60 -1.21
CA PRO A 37 -13.04 11.79 -0.66
C PRO A 37 -14.10 12.39 -1.60
N LEU A 38 -14.10 12.03 -2.88
CA LEU A 38 -15.10 12.45 -3.87
C LEU A 38 -16.30 11.50 -3.96
N THR A 39 -16.25 10.32 -3.30
CA THR A 39 -17.32 9.31 -3.38
C THR A 39 -18.71 9.84 -3.04
N PRO A 40 -18.90 10.77 -2.09
CA PRO A 40 -20.24 11.33 -1.84
C PRO A 40 -20.81 12.03 -3.07
N LEU A 41 -20.02 12.85 -3.77
CA LEU A 41 -20.45 13.59 -4.96
C LEU A 41 -20.65 12.67 -6.16
N ILE A 42 -19.71 11.74 -6.37
CA ILE A 42 -19.80 10.75 -7.47
C ILE A 42 -21.04 9.86 -7.29
N ARG A 43 -21.34 9.47 -6.03
CA ARG A 43 -22.50 8.67 -5.70
C ARG A 43 -23.81 9.41 -5.99
N GLU A 44 -23.89 10.67 -5.61
CA GLU A 44 -25.07 11.51 -5.86
C GLU A 44 -25.28 11.72 -7.37
N ASP A 45 -24.23 12.05 -8.12
CA ASP A 45 -24.29 12.39 -9.53
C ASP A 45 -24.69 11.19 -10.43
N PHE A 46 -24.18 10.00 -10.11
CA PHE A 46 -24.50 8.76 -10.86
C PHE A 46 -25.57 7.90 -10.17
N SER A 47 -26.18 8.36 -9.08
CA SER A 47 -27.17 7.61 -8.28
C SER A 47 -26.70 6.22 -7.88
N LEU A 48 -25.41 6.09 -7.47
CA LEU A 48 -24.80 4.82 -7.14
C LEU A 48 -25.25 4.31 -5.77
N THR A 49 -25.38 3.00 -5.62
CA THR A 49 -25.49 2.34 -4.33
C THR A 49 -24.12 2.25 -3.64
N ARG A 50 -24.08 1.99 -2.33
CA ARG A 50 -22.81 1.89 -1.60
C ARG A 50 -21.95 0.72 -2.07
N TRP A 51 -22.56 -0.41 -2.46
CA TRP A 51 -21.80 -1.53 -3.02
C TRP A 51 -21.13 -1.16 -4.35
N GLN A 52 -21.77 -0.33 -5.19
CA GLN A 52 -21.19 0.17 -6.44
C GLN A 52 -20.01 1.11 -6.18
N VAL A 53 -20.05 1.91 -5.11
CA VAL A 53 -18.90 2.69 -4.64
C VAL A 53 -17.73 1.76 -4.28
N GLY A 54 -18.00 0.66 -3.56
CA GLY A 54 -16.99 -0.36 -3.29
C GLY A 54 -16.44 -1.03 -4.56
N ALA A 55 -17.32 -1.23 -5.56
CA ALA A 55 -16.91 -1.78 -6.86
C ALA A 55 -15.93 -0.85 -7.61
N ILE A 56 -16.02 0.47 -7.45
CA ILE A 56 -15.02 1.42 -7.99
C ILE A 56 -13.63 1.08 -7.42
N THR A 57 -13.52 0.88 -6.12
CA THR A 57 -12.26 0.48 -5.47
C THR A 57 -11.78 -0.88 -5.96
N ALA A 58 -12.71 -1.84 -6.12
CA ALA A 58 -12.39 -3.16 -6.67
C ALA A 58 -11.84 -3.08 -8.10
N ILE A 59 -12.39 -2.20 -8.95
CA ILE A 59 -11.91 -1.97 -10.32
C ILE A 59 -10.48 -1.40 -10.29
N VAL A 60 -10.20 -0.40 -9.46
CA VAL A 60 -8.86 0.18 -9.33
C VAL A 60 -7.84 -0.86 -8.92
N PHE A 61 -8.07 -1.55 -7.80
CA PHE A 61 -7.07 -2.47 -7.25
C PHE A 61 -7.06 -3.84 -7.93
N GLY A 62 -8.18 -4.24 -8.55
CA GLY A 62 -8.23 -5.35 -9.49
C GLY A 62 -7.38 -5.09 -10.74
N GLY A 63 -7.52 -3.91 -11.34
CA GLY A 63 -6.68 -3.46 -12.44
C GLY A 63 -5.20 -3.46 -12.07
N ALA A 64 -4.86 -2.92 -10.88
CA ALA A 64 -3.48 -2.91 -10.38
C ALA A 64 -2.93 -4.34 -10.17
N ALA A 65 -3.72 -5.25 -9.62
CA ALA A 65 -3.33 -6.65 -9.44
C ALA A 65 -3.05 -7.35 -10.80
N ILE A 66 -3.94 -7.16 -11.78
CA ILE A 66 -3.82 -7.76 -13.11
C ILE A 66 -2.58 -7.22 -13.83
N SER A 67 -2.33 -5.91 -13.79
CA SER A 67 -1.25 -5.25 -14.54
C SER A 67 0.13 -5.41 -13.91
N SER A 68 0.22 -5.66 -12.61
CA SER A 68 1.50 -5.67 -11.88
C SER A 68 2.49 -6.71 -12.38
N VAL A 69 2.04 -7.93 -12.72
CA VAL A 69 2.88 -9.02 -13.22
C VAL A 69 3.34 -8.79 -14.66
N PRO A 70 2.45 -8.48 -15.62
CA PRO A 70 2.86 -8.11 -16.97
C PRO A 70 3.80 -6.91 -17.01
N SER A 71 3.57 -5.91 -16.15
CA SER A 71 4.43 -4.73 -16.05
C SER A 71 5.88 -5.07 -15.69
N GLY A 72 6.11 -6.06 -14.83
CA GLY A 72 7.45 -6.57 -14.53
C GLY A 72 8.16 -7.05 -15.80
N ARG A 73 7.49 -7.87 -16.61
CA ARG A 73 8.03 -8.39 -17.88
C ARG A 73 8.28 -7.27 -18.91
N LEU A 74 7.35 -6.32 -19.00
CA LEU A 74 7.51 -5.15 -19.88
C LEU A 74 8.68 -4.26 -19.42
N THR A 75 8.86 -4.10 -18.09
CA THR A 75 10.00 -3.37 -17.51
C THR A 75 11.33 -4.05 -17.85
N ASP A 76 11.37 -5.39 -17.86
CA ASP A 76 12.56 -6.14 -18.27
C ASP A 76 12.85 -6.01 -19.76
N ARG A 77 11.80 -5.95 -20.60
CA ARG A 77 11.93 -5.85 -22.05
C ARG A 77 12.27 -4.44 -22.54
N PHE A 78 11.54 -3.43 -22.06
CA PHE A 78 11.62 -2.04 -22.55
C PHE A 78 12.51 -1.14 -21.67
N GLY A 79 12.87 -1.59 -20.47
CA GLY A 79 13.62 -0.83 -19.47
C GLY A 79 12.72 -0.09 -18.49
N ALA A 80 13.27 0.20 -17.31
CA ALA A 80 12.51 0.82 -16.21
C ALA A 80 12.11 2.29 -16.47
N PRO A 81 12.96 3.18 -17.06
CA PRO A 81 12.60 4.58 -17.26
C PRO A 81 11.40 4.80 -18.19
N PRO A 82 11.35 4.23 -19.41
CA PRO A 82 10.20 4.42 -20.29
C PRO A 82 8.92 3.79 -19.72
N MET A 83 9.03 2.66 -19.03
CA MET A 83 7.88 2.02 -18.38
C MET A 83 7.33 2.86 -17.23
N LEU A 84 8.18 3.53 -16.45
CA LEU A 84 7.74 4.44 -15.40
C LEU A 84 6.98 5.63 -16.00
N ALA A 85 7.56 6.27 -17.03
CA ALA A 85 6.94 7.41 -17.69
C ALA A 85 5.58 7.04 -18.31
N ALA A 86 5.53 5.90 -19.04
CA ALA A 86 4.30 5.40 -19.65
C ALA A 86 3.21 5.08 -18.61
N ALA A 87 3.59 4.42 -17.49
CA ALA A 87 2.65 4.09 -16.42
C ALA A 87 2.02 5.35 -15.81
N VAL A 88 2.85 6.35 -15.46
CA VAL A 88 2.35 7.59 -14.85
C VAL A 88 1.55 8.44 -15.86
N ALA A 89 1.96 8.47 -17.14
CA ALA A 89 1.19 9.13 -18.19
C ALA A 89 -0.18 8.47 -18.41
N LEU A 90 -0.26 7.13 -18.35
CA LEU A 90 -1.53 6.40 -18.47
C LEU A 90 -2.44 6.68 -17.27
N VAL A 91 -1.91 6.89 -16.04
CA VAL A 91 -2.72 7.39 -14.90
C VAL A 91 -3.33 8.74 -15.23
N ALA A 92 -2.53 9.68 -15.77
CA ALA A 92 -3.03 11.00 -16.16
C ALA A 92 -4.14 10.91 -17.21
N CYS A 93 -3.96 10.08 -18.24
CA CYS A 93 -4.99 9.83 -19.27
C CYS A 93 -6.27 9.24 -18.66
N GLY A 94 -6.15 8.27 -17.74
CA GLY A 94 -7.30 7.69 -17.04
C GLY A 94 -8.06 8.70 -16.20
N CYS A 95 -7.34 9.60 -15.48
CA CYS A 95 -7.97 10.70 -14.74
C CYS A 95 -8.67 11.69 -15.68
N GLY A 96 -8.04 12.05 -16.81
CA GLY A 96 -8.64 12.91 -17.83
C GLY A 96 -9.91 12.30 -18.43
N LEU A 97 -9.90 10.99 -18.72
CA LEU A 97 -11.07 10.26 -19.21
C LEU A 97 -12.19 10.23 -18.16
N ALA A 98 -11.86 9.99 -16.89
CA ALA A 98 -12.83 10.01 -15.80
C ALA A 98 -13.40 11.42 -15.56
N ALA A 99 -12.59 12.47 -15.72
CA ALA A 99 -13.03 13.87 -15.63
C ALA A 99 -13.99 14.25 -16.76
N ALA A 100 -13.73 13.75 -17.97
CA ALA A 100 -14.57 14.00 -19.17
C ALA A 100 -15.86 13.14 -19.20
N ALA A 101 -16.09 12.30 -18.19
CA ALA A 101 -17.19 11.36 -18.19
C ALA A 101 -18.56 12.05 -18.10
N SER A 102 -19.41 11.82 -19.10
CA SER A 102 -20.82 12.23 -19.11
C SER A 102 -21.73 11.22 -18.40
N GLY A 103 -21.23 10.01 -18.10
CA GLY A 103 -21.99 8.95 -17.44
C GLY A 103 -21.07 7.91 -16.76
N ALA A 104 -21.69 7.08 -15.92
CA ALA A 104 -20.96 6.07 -15.13
C ALA A 104 -20.09 5.12 -15.97
N PRO A 105 -20.49 4.61 -17.17
CA PRO A 105 -19.65 3.70 -17.93
C PRO A 105 -18.29 4.31 -18.35
N LEU A 106 -18.30 5.56 -18.81
CA LEU A 106 -17.08 6.25 -19.23
C LEU A 106 -16.20 6.58 -18.02
N PHE A 107 -16.82 6.97 -16.89
CA PHE A 107 -16.12 7.15 -15.62
C PHE A 107 -15.42 5.87 -15.18
N LEU A 108 -16.12 4.74 -15.18
CA LEU A 108 -15.57 3.44 -14.78
C LEU A 108 -14.44 2.99 -15.72
N LEU A 109 -14.52 3.28 -17.00
CA LEU A 109 -13.43 3.02 -17.96
C LEU A 109 -12.18 3.85 -17.61
N GLY A 110 -12.35 5.14 -17.29
CA GLY A 110 -11.25 5.99 -16.83
C GLY A 110 -10.62 5.47 -15.54
N ILE A 111 -11.43 5.08 -14.57
CA ILE A 111 -10.99 4.50 -13.31
C ILE A 111 -10.29 3.15 -13.51
N ALA A 112 -10.75 2.30 -14.41
CA ALA A 112 -10.07 1.06 -14.76
C ALA A 112 -8.68 1.31 -15.37
N ALA A 113 -8.58 2.32 -16.25
CA ALA A 113 -7.30 2.75 -16.80
C ALA A 113 -6.34 3.25 -15.70
N VAL A 114 -6.84 4.06 -14.73
CA VAL A 114 -6.06 4.49 -13.57
C VAL A 114 -5.56 3.28 -12.77
N GLY A 115 -6.42 2.30 -12.51
CA GLY A 115 -6.06 1.10 -11.76
C GLY A 115 -4.99 0.26 -12.45
N LEU A 116 -5.18 -0.04 -13.74
CA LEU A 116 -4.18 -0.74 -14.57
C LEU A 116 -2.83 -0.01 -14.55
N ALA A 117 -2.85 1.30 -14.75
CA ALA A 117 -1.65 2.12 -14.79
C ALA A 117 -0.94 2.18 -13.42
N TYR A 118 -1.68 2.28 -12.33
CA TYR A 118 -1.12 2.30 -10.97
C TYR A 118 -0.33 1.03 -10.65
N GLY A 119 -0.85 -0.14 -11.02
CA GLY A 119 -0.13 -1.39 -10.87
C GLY A 119 1.19 -1.45 -11.65
N MET A 120 1.29 -0.68 -12.73
CA MET A 120 2.50 -0.61 -13.56
C MET A 120 3.59 0.28 -12.98
N ILE A 121 3.35 1.13 -11.96
CA ILE A 121 4.35 2.04 -11.38
C ILE A 121 5.37 1.28 -10.50
N THR A 122 4.93 0.28 -9.75
CA THR A 122 5.77 -0.40 -8.74
C THR A 122 6.97 -1.15 -9.33
N PRO A 123 6.85 -1.99 -10.40
CA PRO A 123 7.98 -2.73 -10.92
C PRO A 123 9.15 -1.86 -11.40
N PRO A 124 8.96 -0.83 -12.27
CA PRO A 124 10.07 0.00 -12.72
C PRO A 124 10.70 0.80 -11.57
N THR A 125 9.89 1.33 -10.62
CA THR A 125 10.44 2.04 -9.45
C THR A 125 11.28 1.14 -8.56
N ASN A 126 10.91 -0.14 -8.41
CA ASN A 126 11.72 -1.12 -7.66
C ASN A 126 13.09 -1.34 -8.32
N VAL A 127 13.14 -1.46 -9.65
CA VAL A 127 14.38 -1.65 -10.39
C VAL A 127 15.29 -0.43 -10.24
N ILE A 128 14.75 0.78 -10.41
CA ILE A 128 15.51 2.03 -10.30
C ILE A 128 16.08 2.23 -8.89
N VAL A 129 15.24 2.07 -7.85
CA VAL A 129 15.67 2.29 -6.45
C VAL A 129 16.69 1.26 -5.98
N ARG A 130 16.58 -0.01 -6.44
CA ARG A 130 17.58 -1.05 -6.12
C ARG A 130 18.95 -0.74 -6.66
N GLY A 131 19.07 -0.04 -7.76
CA GLY A 131 20.32 0.35 -8.40
C GLY A 131 20.91 1.66 -7.88
N ALA A 132 20.26 2.33 -6.93
CA ALA A 132 20.83 3.53 -6.31
C ALA A 132 22.16 3.21 -5.60
N PRO A 133 23.18 4.11 -5.69
CA PRO A 133 24.57 3.77 -5.30
C PRO A 133 24.80 3.49 -3.82
N THR A 134 23.82 3.72 -2.96
CA THR A 134 23.94 3.51 -1.51
C THR A 134 23.49 2.10 -1.10
N THR A 135 24.42 1.16 -1.07
CA THR A 135 24.15 -0.25 -0.70
C THR A 135 23.77 -0.45 0.77
N ARG A 136 24.27 0.42 1.66
CA ARG A 136 24.10 0.31 3.12
C ARG A 136 22.66 0.60 3.61
N HIS A 137 21.84 1.30 2.83
CA HIS A 137 20.52 1.78 3.25
C HIS A 137 19.38 1.44 2.25
N ARG A 138 19.51 0.32 1.52
CA ARG A 138 18.52 -0.08 0.50
C ARG A 138 17.11 -0.25 1.04
N SER A 139 16.96 -0.86 2.21
CA SER A 139 15.64 -1.01 2.86
C SER A 139 15.03 0.35 3.21
N LEU A 140 15.85 1.30 3.68
CA LEU A 140 15.42 2.67 3.95
C LEU A 140 14.96 3.37 2.66
N LEU A 141 15.71 3.26 1.56
CA LEU A 141 15.33 3.85 0.27
C LEU A 141 14.02 3.27 -0.27
N MET A 142 13.79 1.96 -0.10
CA MET A 142 12.51 1.33 -0.44
C MET A 142 11.37 1.83 0.45
N SER A 143 11.62 2.05 1.74
CA SER A 143 10.63 2.62 2.66
C SER A 143 10.32 4.08 2.32
N ILE A 144 11.32 4.91 2.05
CA ILE A 144 11.14 6.30 1.61
C ILE A 144 10.29 6.35 0.35
N LYS A 145 10.59 5.50 -0.64
CA LYS A 145 9.77 5.40 -1.84
C LYS A 145 8.29 5.09 -1.50
N GLN A 146 8.04 4.18 -0.59
CA GLN A 146 6.68 3.77 -0.21
C GLN A 146 5.92 4.82 0.61
N VAL A 147 6.61 5.74 1.27
CA VAL A 147 5.99 6.92 1.90
C VAL A 147 5.28 7.80 0.87
N GLY A 148 5.73 7.79 -0.39
CA GLY A 148 5.02 8.44 -1.49
C GLY A 148 3.54 8.06 -1.58
N VAL A 149 3.20 6.80 -1.32
CA VAL A 149 1.79 6.34 -1.34
C VAL A 149 0.92 7.08 -0.31
N THR A 150 1.41 7.21 0.91
CA THR A 150 0.66 7.90 1.97
C THR A 150 0.66 9.42 1.80
N ILE A 151 1.72 10.00 1.24
CA ILE A 151 1.76 11.42 0.87
C ILE A 151 0.70 11.71 -0.20
N GLY A 152 0.60 10.89 -1.25
CA GLY A 152 -0.43 11.05 -2.28
C GLY A 152 -1.85 10.96 -1.71
N GLY A 153 -2.09 10.00 -0.81
CA GLY A 153 -3.37 9.89 -0.12
C GLY A 153 -3.66 11.05 0.84
N PHE A 154 -2.65 11.56 1.55
CA PHE A 154 -2.79 12.75 2.39
C PHE A 154 -3.18 13.98 1.56
N ILE A 155 -2.43 14.23 0.48
CA ILE A 155 -2.73 15.35 -0.44
C ILE A 155 -4.15 15.22 -0.99
N SER A 156 -4.58 14.02 -1.37
CA SER A 156 -5.93 13.82 -1.89
C SER A 156 -7.02 14.13 -0.87
N GLY A 157 -6.83 13.74 0.39
CA GLY A 157 -7.78 14.04 1.46
C GLY A 157 -7.96 15.53 1.72
N VAL A 158 -6.88 16.33 1.58
CA VAL A 158 -6.92 17.78 1.79
C VAL A 158 -7.43 18.51 0.55
N THR A 159 -6.92 18.18 -0.64
CA THR A 159 -7.14 19.00 -1.84
C THR A 159 -8.39 18.61 -2.64
N MET A 160 -8.73 17.32 -2.73
CA MET A 160 -9.83 16.88 -3.58
C MET A 160 -11.18 17.46 -3.17
N PRO A 161 -11.58 17.44 -1.88
CA PRO A 161 -12.84 18.04 -1.46
C PRO A 161 -12.88 19.55 -1.73
N THR A 162 -11.79 20.27 -1.41
CA THR A 162 -11.70 21.72 -1.60
C THR A 162 -11.82 22.12 -3.06
N ILE A 163 -11.15 21.38 -3.96
CA ILE A 163 -11.24 21.63 -5.39
C ILE A 163 -12.65 21.28 -5.90
N ALA A 164 -13.21 20.18 -5.42
CA ALA A 164 -14.55 19.74 -5.82
C ALA A 164 -15.66 20.71 -5.39
N ASP A 165 -15.53 21.29 -4.20
CA ASP A 165 -16.47 22.33 -3.74
C ASP A 165 -16.37 23.62 -4.58
N ALA A 166 -15.18 23.98 -5.08
CA ALA A 166 -14.96 25.20 -5.85
C ALA A 166 -15.37 25.05 -7.33
N ILE A 167 -15.03 23.94 -7.98
CA ILE A 167 -15.17 23.78 -9.45
C ILE A 167 -15.77 22.43 -9.89
N GLY A 168 -16.27 21.64 -8.93
CA GLY A 168 -16.90 20.35 -9.18
C GLY A 168 -15.92 19.16 -9.18
N TRP A 169 -16.44 17.99 -8.85
CA TRP A 169 -15.64 16.78 -8.66
C TRP A 169 -14.97 16.28 -9.95
N ARG A 170 -15.56 16.52 -11.12
CA ARG A 170 -14.96 16.15 -12.41
C ARG A 170 -13.66 16.90 -12.65
N LEU A 171 -13.67 18.22 -12.46
CA LEU A 171 -12.48 19.05 -12.64
C LEU A 171 -11.43 18.80 -11.53
N ALA A 172 -11.86 18.40 -10.33
CA ALA A 172 -10.93 17.98 -9.28
C ALA A 172 -10.03 16.82 -9.72
N LEU A 173 -10.52 15.89 -10.57
CA LEU A 173 -9.70 14.80 -11.11
C LEU A 173 -8.58 15.24 -12.05
N LEU A 174 -8.63 16.49 -12.55
CA LEU A 174 -7.53 17.05 -13.35
C LEU A 174 -6.31 17.41 -12.51
N ALA A 175 -6.45 17.62 -11.18
CA ALA A 175 -5.33 17.90 -10.30
C ALA A 175 -4.33 16.70 -10.24
N PRO A 176 -4.74 15.46 -9.93
CA PRO A 176 -3.85 14.31 -10.05
C PRO A 176 -3.41 14.03 -11.49
N ALA A 177 -4.24 14.32 -12.51
CA ALA A 177 -3.82 14.19 -13.91
C ALA A 177 -2.63 15.13 -14.21
N ALA A 178 -2.68 16.40 -13.79
CA ALA A 178 -1.59 17.35 -13.95
C ALA A 178 -0.33 16.91 -13.19
N ALA A 179 -0.49 16.45 -11.92
CA ALA A 179 0.63 15.94 -11.13
C ALA A 179 1.30 14.72 -11.82
N CYS A 180 0.50 13.77 -12.31
CA CYS A 180 1.01 12.62 -13.05
C CYS A 180 1.70 13.03 -14.36
N SER A 181 1.13 13.97 -15.12
CA SER A 181 1.74 14.48 -16.35
C SER A 181 3.10 15.13 -16.10
N THR A 182 3.19 15.94 -15.03
CA THR A 182 4.45 16.57 -14.63
C THR A 182 5.51 15.54 -14.24
N VAL A 183 5.14 14.52 -13.48
CA VAL A 183 6.04 13.43 -13.09
C VAL A 183 6.45 12.57 -14.30
N ALA A 184 5.52 12.30 -15.23
CA ALA A 184 5.83 11.58 -16.46
C ALA A 184 6.86 12.34 -17.30
N LEU A 185 6.68 13.66 -17.47
CA LEU A 185 7.63 14.51 -18.16
C LEU A 185 9.00 14.51 -17.48
N ALA A 186 9.04 14.67 -16.14
CA ALA A 186 10.27 14.60 -15.37
C ALA A 186 10.98 13.25 -15.53
N ALA A 187 10.23 12.14 -15.59
CA ALA A 187 10.79 10.80 -15.82
C ALA A 187 11.39 10.66 -17.25
N LEU A 188 10.75 11.23 -18.25
CA LEU A 188 11.25 11.28 -19.63
C LEU A 188 12.53 12.12 -19.73
N LEU A 189 12.55 13.30 -19.14
CA LEU A 189 13.72 14.18 -19.13
C LEU A 189 14.90 13.56 -18.37
N SER A 190 14.61 12.84 -17.28
CA SER A 190 15.62 12.17 -16.44
C SER A 190 15.97 10.75 -16.89
N ARG A 191 15.51 10.32 -18.08
CA ARG A 191 15.62 8.90 -18.53
C ARG A 191 17.05 8.35 -18.49
N ARG A 192 18.07 9.17 -18.77
CA ARG A 192 19.48 8.74 -18.75
C ARG A 192 19.95 8.41 -17.34
N THR A 193 19.68 9.28 -16.37
CA THR A 193 20.02 9.08 -14.95
C THR A 193 19.28 7.87 -14.37
N LEU A 194 17.99 7.73 -14.68
CA LEU A 194 17.19 6.58 -14.26
C LEU A 194 17.69 5.27 -14.88
N ALA A 195 18.14 5.28 -16.14
CA ALA A 195 18.69 4.10 -16.82
C ALA A 195 20.01 3.64 -16.23
N GLN A 196 20.90 4.55 -15.83
CA GLN A 196 22.15 4.21 -15.13
C GLN A 196 21.87 3.44 -13.84
N ASN A 197 20.98 3.95 -12.99
CA ASN A 197 20.60 3.28 -11.75
C ASN A 197 19.88 1.94 -12.02
N ALA A 198 18.99 1.87 -13.01
CA ALA A 198 18.30 0.64 -13.37
C ALA A 198 19.27 -0.48 -13.82
N GLY A 199 20.34 -0.12 -14.54
CA GLY A 199 21.38 -1.06 -14.97
C GLY A 199 22.13 -1.70 -13.79
N GLU A 200 22.42 -0.94 -12.75
CA GLU A 200 23.04 -1.45 -11.52
C GLU A 200 22.09 -2.33 -10.71
N GLY A 201 20.78 -2.01 -10.68
CA GLY A 201 19.76 -2.76 -9.95
C GLY A 201 19.54 -4.19 -10.45
N ARG A 202 19.80 -4.48 -11.72
CA ARG A 202 19.72 -5.84 -12.29
C ARG A 202 20.79 -6.80 -11.79
N LYS A 203 21.92 -6.31 -11.29
CA LYS A 203 23.07 -7.12 -10.81
C LYS A 203 22.88 -7.68 -9.39
N VAL A 204 21.85 -7.27 -8.68
CA VAL A 204 21.64 -7.68 -7.28
C VAL A 204 20.87 -9.00 -7.21
N VAL A 205 21.60 -10.08 -7.00
CA VAL A 205 21.04 -11.41 -6.71
C VAL A 205 20.47 -11.41 -5.29
N ALA A 206 19.25 -11.91 -5.13
CA ALA A 206 18.61 -12.07 -3.83
C ALA A 206 19.36 -13.11 -2.97
N ILE A 207 19.93 -12.68 -1.84
CA ILE A 207 20.48 -13.57 -0.83
C ILE A 207 19.28 -14.07 0.00
N GLY A 208 18.90 -15.31 -0.18
CA GLY A 208 17.85 -15.96 0.60
C GLY A 208 18.43 -16.65 1.83
N LEU A 209 17.78 -16.50 2.98
CA LEU A 209 18.06 -17.28 4.17
C LEU A 209 17.52 -18.72 3.97
N GLN A 210 18.27 -19.72 4.46
CA GLN A 210 17.86 -21.12 4.38
C GLN A 210 16.86 -21.39 5.50
N HIS A 211 15.57 -21.49 5.16
CA HIS A 211 14.53 -21.98 6.06
C HIS A 211 13.86 -23.20 5.43
N GLY A 212 13.54 -24.17 6.27
CA GLY A 212 12.77 -25.37 5.86
C GLY A 212 11.34 -25.04 5.40
N GLU A 213 10.60 -26.02 4.92
CA GLU A 213 9.20 -25.83 4.51
C GLU A 213 8.34 -25.49 5.73
N LEU A 214 7.64 -24.35 5.66
CA LEU A 214 6.76 -23.90 6.72
C LEU A 214 5.48 -24.73 6.79
N PRO A 215 4.92 -24.96 8.00
CA PRO A 215 3.65 -25.65 8.16
C PRO A 215 2.55 -24.98 7.33
N ARG A 216 1.74 -25.77 6.64
CA ARG A 216 0.61 -25.27 5.81
C ARG A 216 -0.32 -24.36 6.62
N ARG A 217 -0.54 -24.66 7.91
CA ARG A 217 -1.36 -23.82 8.82
C ARG A 217 -0.78 -22.43 9.02
N PHE A 218 0.54 -22.29 9.11
CA PHE A 218 1.21 -20.99 9.17
C PHE A 218 0.97 -20.19 7.90
N ALA A 219 1.20 -20.78 6.73
CA ALA A 219 1.00 -20.11 5.45
C ALA A 219 -0.46 -19.68 5.25
N LEU A 220 -1.44 -20.51 5.65
CA LEU A 220 -2.86 -20.16 5.61
C LEU A 220 -3.20 -19.01 6.55
N GLY A 221 -2.68 -19.00 7.79
CA GLY A 221 -2.89 -17.92 8.75
C GLY A 221 -2.34 -16.59 8.26
N VAL A 222 -1.11 -16.58 7.73
CA VAL A 222 -0.48 -15.37 7.16
C VAL A 222 -1.27 -14.88 5.92
N SER A 223 -1.70 -15.79 5.05
CA SER A 223 -2.50 -15.45 3.87
C SER A 223 -3.87 -14.91 4.24
N GLY A 224 -4.57 -15.54 5.19
CA GLY A 224 -5.87 -15.08 5.69
C GLY A 224 -5.79 -13.70 6.31
N PHE A 225 -4.76 -13.44 7.12
CA PHE A 225 -4.48 -12.12 7.65
C PHE A 225 -4.29 -11.09 6.52
N GLY A 226 -3.44 -11.39 5.53
CA GLY A 226 -3.16 -10.50 4.40
C GLY A 226 -4.41 -10.17 3.59
N PHE A 227 -5.27 -11.16 3.32
CA PHE A 227 -6.55 -10.98 2.65
C PHE A 227 -7.47 -10.02 3.40
N VAL A 228 -7.67 -10.29 4.70
CA VAL A 228 -8.58 -9.49 5.53
C VAL A 228 -8.05 -8.08 5.72
N MET A 229 -6.79 -7.92 6.14
CA MET A 229 -6.22 -6.60 6.40
C MET A 229 -6.09 -5.74 5.14
N GLY A 230 -5.73 -6.36 4.00
CA GLY A 230 -5.71 -5.66 2.71
C GLY A 230 -7.09 -5.16 2.29
N GLY A 231 -8.10 -5.97 2.45
CA GLY A 231 -9.49 -5.59 2.16
C GLY A 231 -10.05 -4.56 3.13
N LEU A 232 -9.82 -4.71 4.43
CA LEU A 232 -10.25 -3.74 5.45
C LEU A 232 -9.58 -2.38 5.26
N GLN A 233 -8.29 -2.36 4.93
CA GLN A 233 -7.57 -1.11 4.63
C GLN A 233 -8.27 -0.33 3.53
N LEU A 234 -8.60 -0.99 2.42
CA LEU A 234 -9.23 -0.30 1.30
C LEU A 234 -10.72 -0.02 1.53
N SER A 235 -11.44 -0.90 2.22
CA SER A 235 -12.81 -0.62 2.64
C SER A 235 -12.89 0.63 3.52
N PHE A 236 -11.99 0.73 4.49
CA PHE A 236 -11.92 1.89 5.37
C PHE A 236 -11.65 3.19 4.58
N VAL A 237 -10.63 3.19 3.73
CA VAL A 237 -10.29 4.34 2.89
C VAL A 237 -11.46 4.73 1.98
N THR A 238 -12.13 3.75 1.38
CA THR A 238 -13.25 3.97 0.44
C THR A 238 -14.45 4.61 1.12
N TYR A 239 -14.81 4.10 2.30
CA TYR A 239 -16.10 4.45 2.92
C TYR A 239 -16.01 5.52 4.01
N LEU A 240 -14.83 5.83 4.53
CA LEU A 240 -14.70 6.74 5.65
C LEU A 240 -15.34 8.11 5.38
N SER A 241 -15.01 8.74 4.25
CA SER A 241 -15.57 10.06 3.89
C SER A 241 -17.07 9.99 3.65
N LEU A 242 -17.55 8.93 2.98
CA LEU A 242 -18.98 8.71 2.73
C LEU A 242 -19.75 8.48 4.04
N TYR A 243 -19.22 7.64 4.92
CA TYR A 243 -19.78 7.37 6.24
C TYR A 243 -19.88 8.63 7.10
N LEU A 244 -18.82 9.44 7.16
CA LEU A 244 -18.83 10.68 7.93
C LEU A 244 -19.87 11.69 7.39
N LYS A 245 -20.03 11.76 6.07
CA LYS A 245 -21.09 12.61 5.48
C LYS A 245 -22.49 12.07 5.76
N GLU A 246 -22.75 10.79 5.50
CA GLU A 246 -24.10 10.22 5.57
C GLU A 246 -24.57 9.94 7.01
N ALA A 247 -23.71 9.38 7.86
CA ALA A 247 -24.09 8.97 9.21
C ALA A 247 -23.93 10.10 10.24
N HIS A 248 -22.96 11.00 10.02
CA HIS A 248 -22.61 12.04 10.98
C HIS A 248 -22.88 13.47 10.48
N GLY A 249 -23.31 13.66 9.22
CA GLY A 249 -23.64 14.97 8.67
C GLY A 249 -22.45 15.91 8.47
N TYR A 250 -21.21 15.41 8.47
CA TYR A 250 -20.04 16.24 8.23
C TYR A 250 -20.03 16.80 6.80
N GLY A 251 -19.61 18.05 6.65
CA GLY A 251 -19.36 18.65 5.34
C GLY A 251 -18.25 17.91 4.57
N LEU A 252 -18.26 18.06 3.24
CA LEU A 252 -17.35 17.34 2.34
C LEU A 252 -15.87 17.55 2.70
N ALA A 253 -15.48 18.79 3.01
CA ALA A 253 -14.11 19.15 3.39
C ALA A 253 -13.66 18.40 4.65
N VAL A 254 -14.51 18.37 5.70
CA VAL A 254 -14.20 17.65 6.96
C VAL A 254 -14.15 16.15 6.73
N ALA A 255 -15.10 15.60 5.96
CA ALA A 255 -15.09 14.19 5.57
C ALA A 255 -13.81 13.82 4.77
N GLY A 256 -13.33 14.71 3.91
CA GLY A 256 -12.08 14.52 3.18
C GLY A 256 -10.83 14.57 4.07
N ILE A 257 -10.79 15.48 5.05
CA ILE A 257 -9.71 15.56 6.03
C ILE A 257 -9.53 14.23 6.78
N SER A 258 -10.61 13.45 6.95
CA SER A 258 -10.50 12.13 7.58
C SER A 258 -9.53 11.19 6.84
N LEU A 259 -9.48 11.26 5.50
CA LEU A 259 -8.49 10.52 4.73
C LEU A 259 -7.08 11.04 4.98
N ALA A 260 -6.88 12.35 5.09
CA ALA A 260 -5.59 12.94 5.41
C ALA A 260 -5.09 12.47 6.80
N VAL A 261 -5.97 12.51 7.82
CA VAL A 261 -5.67 11.98 9.18
C VAL A 261 -5.31 10.51 9.11
N THR A 262 -6.08 9.71 8.37
CA THR A 262 -5.82 8.28 8.15
C THR A 262 -4.44 8.05 7.54
N MET A 263 -4.07 8.82 6.51
CA MET A 263 -2.78 8.68 5.82
C MET A 263 -1.61 9.14 6.67
N ALA A 264 -1.78 10.24 7.42
CA ALA A 264 -0.77 10.72 8.37
C ALA A 264 -0.52 9.68 9.49
N ALA A 265 -1.59 9.20 10.14
CA ALA A 265 -1.51 8.16 11.16
C ALA A 265 -0.92 6.86 10.60
N GLY A 266 -1.29 6.50 9.38
CA GLY A 266 -0.74 5.33 8.68
C GLY A 266 0.74 5.46 8.35
N THR A 267 1.23 6.67 8.03
CA THR A 267 2.67 6.92 7.84
C THR A 267 3.43 6.72 9.14
N VAL A 268 2.93 7.31 10.23
CA VAL A 268 3.47 7.10 11.58
C VAL A 268 3.43 5.61 11.93
N GLY A 269 2.31 4.94 11.65
CA GLY A 269 2.14 3.51 11.87
C GLY A 269 3.19 2.68 11.13
N ARG A 270 3.46 2.95 9.85
CA ARG A 270 4.48 2.22 9.07
C ARG A 270 5.87 2.33 9.69
N LEU A 271 6.24 3.51 10.18
CA LEU A 271 7.54 3.74 10.79
C LEU A 271 7.63 3.10 12.18
N LEU A 272 6.63 3.34 13.02
CA LEU A 272 6.62 2.81 14.38
C LEU A 272 6.47 1.29 14.43
N TRP A 273 5.59 0.69 13.60
CA TRP A 273 5.46 -0.77 13.52
C TRP A 273 6.75 -1.45 13.06
N ALA A 274 7.53 -0.84 12.16
CA ALA A 274 8.84 -1.36 11.80
C ALA A 274 9.78 -1.40 13.00
N VAL A 275 9.88 -0.29 13.76
CA VAL A 275 10.73 -0.19 14.96
C VAL A 275 10.22 -1.13 16.07
N ILE A 276 8.91 -1.12 16.35
CA ILE A 276 8.29 -1.98 17.37
C ILE A 276 8.51 -3.46 17.01
N SER A 277 8.33 -3.82 15.75
CA SER A 277 8.54 -5.18 15.27
C SER A 277 9.98 -5.63 15.45
N ASP A 278 10.95 -4.79 15.09
CA ASP A 278 12.37 -5.15 15.18
C ASP A 278 12.87 -5.18 16.63
N ARG A 279 12.34 -4.31 17.51
CA ARG A 279 12.79 -4.23 18.90
C ARG A 279 12.11 -5.25 19.82
N PHE A 280 10.80 -5.49 19.65
CA PHE A 280 10.01 -6.27 20.59
C PHE A 280 9.49 -7.59 20.02
N PHE A 281 9.42 -7.70 18.70
CA PHE A 281 8.81 -8.83 18.02
C PHE A 281 9.70 -9.47 16.94
N ALA A 282 11.03 -9.21 16.95
CA ALA A 282 11.95 -9.70 15.91
C ALA A 282 11.83 -11.22 15.68
N ALA A 283 11.79 -12.02 16.75
CA ALA A 283 11.58 -13.47 16.68
C ALA A 283 10.10 -13.90 16.56
N ARG A 284 9.14 -12.97 16.73
CA ARG A 284 7.69 -13.25 16.81
C ARG A 284 6.86 -12.23 16.04
N ARG A 285 7.26 -11.89 14.81
CA ARG A 285 6.58 -10.85 13.99
C ARG A 285 5.08 -11.09 13.82
N ALA A 286 4.66 -12.36 13.78
CA ALA A 286 3.25 -12.73 13.74
C ALA A 286 2.48 -12.23 14.98
N ALA A 287 3.10 -12.21 16.17
CA ALA A 287 2.47 -11.64 17.38
C ALA A 287 2.31 -10.12 17.28
N GLY A 288 3.28 -9.40 16.69
CA GLY A 288 3.15 -7.97 16.41
C GLY A 288 2.01 -7.66 15.45
N LEU A 289 1.85 -8.45 14.38
CA LEU A 289 0.74 -8.32 13.43
C LEU A 289 -0.61 -8.63 14.08
N ARG A 290 -0.67 -9.61 14.99
CA ARG A 290 -1.87 -9.89 15.79
C ARG A 290 -2.28 -8.68 16.64
N LEU A 291 -1.32 -8.05 17.33
CA LEU A 291 -1.57 -6.83 18.09
C LEU A 291 -2.10 -5.70 17.20
N ASN A 292 -1.52 -5.55 16.00
CA ASN A 292 -1.97 -4.58 15.01
C ASN A 292 -3.46 -4.82 14.61
N ALA A 293 -3.87 -6.08 14.39
CA ALA A 293 -5.26 -6.41 14.09
C ALA A 293 -6.20 -6.10 15.29
N VAL A 294 -5.76 -6.33 16.53
CA VAL A 294 -6.54 -5.94 17.73
C VAL A 294 -6.78 -4.43 17.77
N LEU A 295 -5.78 -3.61 17.46
CA LEU A 295 -5.96 -2.16 17.37
C LEU A 295 -6.96 -1.78 16.28
N SER A 296 -6.98 -2.51 15.16
CA SER A 296 -8.01 -2.32 14.12
C SER A 296 -9.41 -2.62 14.63
N VAL A 297 -9.60 -3.71 15.41
CA VAL A 297 -10.89 -4.03 16.04
C VAL A 297 -11.33 -2.88 16.94
N LEU A 298 -10.45 -2.41 17.83
CA LEU A 298 -10.77 -1.32 18.77
C LEU A 298 -11.19 -0.04 18.04
N GLY A 299 -10.42 0.39 17.04
CA GLY A 299 -10.73 1.60 16.29
C GLY A 299 -12.04 1.48 15.49
N MET A 300 -12.30 0.34 14.85
CA MET A 300 -13.54 0.10 14.09
C MET A 300 -14.77 -0.02 15.01
N THR A 301 -14.61 -0.59 16.21
CA THR A 301 -15.67 -0.61 17.23
C THR A 301 -16.04 0.83 17.65
N GLY A 302 -15.04 1.70 17.84
CA GLY A 302 -15.30 3.11 18.08
C GLY A 302 -16.11 3.77 16.95
N LEU A 303 -15.75 3.50 15.69
CA LEU A 303 -16.51 4.03 14.55
C LEU A 303 -17.94 3.49 14.49
N ALA A 304 -18.20 2.26 14.94
CA ALA A 304 -19.53 1.67 14.93
C ALA A 304 -20.49 2.29 15.96
N PHE A 305 -19.98 2.75 17.10
CA PHE A 305 -20.81 3.13 18.25
C PHE A 305 -20.66 4.58 18.72
N LEU A 306 -19.57 5.27 18.38
CA LEU A 306 -19.38 6.65 18.82
C LEU A 306 -20.29 7.61 18.02
N PRO A 307 -20.95 8.56 18.72
CA PRO A 307 -21.69 9.62 18.06
C PRO A 307 -20.77 10.60 17.34
N SER A 308 -21.38 11.50 16.55
CA SER A 308 -20.64 12.63 15.95
C SER A 308 -19.94 13.44 17.03
N GLY A 309 -18.71 13.86 16.75
CA GLY A 309 -17.95 14.70 17.68
C GLY A 309 -16.43 14.42 17.64
N VAL A 310 -15.74 14.99 18.60
CA VAL A 310 -14.26 14.94 18.65
C VAL A 310 -13.73 13.50 18.84
N LEU A 311 -14.47 12.64 19.54
CA LEU A 311 -14.03 11.27 19.85
C LEU A 311 -13.92 10.34 18.64
N ILE A 312 -14.55 10.67 17.49
CA ILE A 312 -14.42 9.88 16.28
C ILE A 312 -13.02 9.96 15.66
N TRP A 313 -12.33 11.10 15.85
CA TRP A 313 -11.02 11.33 15.24
C TRP A 313 -9.89 10.46 15.79
N PRO A 314 -9.78 10.21 17.12
CA PRO A 314 -8.87 9.20 17.64
C PRO A 314 -9.12 7.81 17.04
N CYS A 315 -10.38 7.42 16.81
CA CYS A 315 -10.70 6.14 16.16
C CYS A 315 -10.25 6.11 14.71
N VAL A 316 -10.47 7.19 13.97
CA VAL A 316 -9.98 7.35 12.59
C VAL A 316 -8.45 7.24 12.54
N ALA A 317 -7.75 7.93 13.45
CA ALA A 317 -6.29 7.85 13.54
C ALA A 317 -5.81 6.46 13.94
N LEU A 318 -6.46 5.79 14.89
CA LEU A 318 -6.11 4.44 15.33
C LEU A 318 -6.29 3.41 14.22
N VAL A 319 -7.41 3.48 13.48
CA VAL A 319 -7.62 2.61 12.32
C VAL A 319 -6.60 2.90 11.23
N GLY A 320 -6.29 4.18 10.95
CA GLY A 320 -5.24 4.55 10.01
C GLY A 320 -3.88 3.99 10.40
N PHE A 321 -3.49 4.16 11.68
CA PHE A 321 -2.24 3.64 12.24
C PHE A 321 -2.13 2.11 12.09
N ALA A 322 -3.19 1.39 12.40
CA ALA A 322 -3.23 -0.06 12.30
C ALA A 322 -3.35 -0.53 10.85
N ASN A 323 -4.39 -0.09 10.11
CA ASN A 323 -4.72 -0.62 8.78
C ASN A 323 -3.77 -0.19 7.65
N ILE A 324 -2.92 0.81 7.86
CA ILE A 324 -1.91 1.21 6.87
C ILE A 324 -0.52 0.80 7.33
N GLY A 325 -0.29 0.73 8.65
CA GLY A 325 1.00 0.42 9.26
C GLY A 325 1.47 -1.03 9.11
N TRP A 326 0.57 -2.00 8.98
CA TRP A 326 0.86 -3.44 9.02
C TRP A 326 1.69 -3.97 7.85
N ASN A 327 1.59 -3.35 6.68
CA ASN A 327 2.07 -3.90 5.41
C ASN A 327 3.58 -4.18 5.40
N GLY A 328 4.38 -3.27 5.98
CA GLY A 328 5.85 -3.43 6.06
C GLY A 328 6.25 -4.66 6.87
N VAL A 329 5.69 -4.81 8.08
CA VAL A 329 5.96 -5.95 8.96
C VAL A 329 5.47 -7.27 8.34
N TYR A 330 4.31 -7.25 7.68
CA TYR A 330 3.77 -8.39 6.97
C TYR A 330 4.69 -8.86 5.83
N MET A 331 5.16 -7.95 4.99
CA MET A 331 6.06 -8.30 3.90
C MET A 331 7.43 -8.76 4.40
N THR A 332 7.89 -8.26 5.55
CA THR A 332 9.09 -8.75 6.21
C THR A 332 8.88 -10.19 6.71
N LEU A 333 7.77 -10.46 7.40
CA LEU A 333 7.42 -11.83 7.84
C LEU A 333 7.38 -12.80 6.65
N VAL A 334 6.71 -12.42 5.56
CA VAL A 334 6.62 -13.22 4.34
C VAL A 334 7.99 -13.49 3.72
N ALA A 335 8.87 -12.49 3.71
CA ALA A 335 10.22 -12.63 3.15
C ALA A 335 11.13 -13.50 4.01
N GLU A 336 11.08 -13.35 5.35
CA GLU A 336 11.85 -14.14 6.31
C GLU A 336 11.43 -15.61 6.33
N THR A 337 10.14 -15.87 6.08
CA THR A 337 9.58 -17.22 6.10
C THR A 337 9.59 -17.92 4.72
N ALA A 338 10.03 -17.24 3.67
CA ALA A 338 10.11 -17.81 2.34
C ALA A 338 11.34 -18.74 2.19
N PRO A 339 11.19 -19.93 1.54
CA PRO A 339 12.32 -20.78 1.23
C PRO A 339 13.37 -20.07 0.37
N SER A 340 14.66 -20.46 0.54
CA SER A 340 15.78 -19.91 -0.21
C SER A 340 15.53 -19.94 -1.72
N GLY A 341 15.78 -18.82 -2.40
CA GLY A 341 15.56 -18.67 -3.83
C GLY A 341 14.09 -18.49 -4.26
N LYS A 342 13.10 -18.58 -3.34
CA LYS A 342 11.66 -18.45 -3.65
C LYS A 342 11.02 -17.17 -3.08
N ILE A 343 11.80 -16.27 -2.46
CA ILE A 343 11.30 -15.04 -1.79
C ILE A 343 10.40 -14.22 -2.73
N GLY A 344 10.84 -13.97 -3.95
CA GLY A 344 10.05 -13.20 -4.92
C GLY A 344 8.71 -13.87 -5.28
N ARG A 345 8.71 -15.21 -5.42
CA ARG A 345 7.50 -15.98 -5.73
C ARG A 345 6.51 -15.96 -4.57
N VAL A 346 6.99 -16.15 -3.35
CA VAL A 346 6.17 -16.17 -2.13
C VAL A 346 5.61 -14.77 -1.84
N SER A 347 6.45 -13.72 -1.91
CA SER A 347 6.00 -12.33 -1.76
C SER A 347 4.97 -11.92 -2.81
N GLY A 348 5.19 -12.33 -4.07
CA GLY A 348 4.23 -12.08 -5.15
C GLY A 348 2.89 -12.82 -4.96
N SER A 349 2.91 -14.05 -4.45
CA SER A 349 1.67 -14.77 -4.14
C SER A 349 0.93 -14.17 -2.95
N SER A 350 1.65 -13.76 -1.90
CA SER A 350 1.08 -13.07 -0.74
C SER A 350 0.43 -11.74 -1.13
N LEU A 351 1.09 -10.95 -1.98
CA LEU A 351 0.54 -9.69 -2.46
C LEU A 351 -0.74 -9.88 -3.30
N ARG A 352 -0.81 -10.96 -4.10
CA ARG A 352 -2.06 -11.30 -4.82
C ARG A 352 -3.22 -11.57 -3.86
N VAL A 353 -2.96 -12.25 -2.75
CA VAL A 353 -3.98 -12.51 -1.72
C VAL A 353 -4.43 -11.20 -1.05
N VAL A 354 -3.51 -10.30 -0.75
CA VAL A 354 -3.82 -8.95 -0.24
C VAL A 354 -4.71 -8.18 -1.21
N PHE A 355 -4.38 -8.18 -2.50
CA PHE A 355 -5.19 -7.51 -3.51
C PHE A 355 -6.54 -8.21 -3.73
N ALA A 356 -6.63 -9.53 -3.59
CA ALA A 356 -7.92 -10.23 -3.64
C ALA A 356 -8.86 -9.74 -2.53
N GLY A 357 -8.35 -9.53 -1.30
CA GLY A 357 -9.09 -8.89 -0.22
C GLY A 357 -9.55 -7.48 -0.58
N ALA A 358 -8.67 -6.70 -1.19
CA ALA A 358 -8.94 -5.34 -1.65
C ALA A 358 -10.02 -5.25 -2.75
N VAL A 359 -10.17 -6.30 -3.55
CA VAL A 359 -11.22 -6.41 -4.57
C VAL A 359 -12.56 -6.86 -3.98
N VAL A 360 -12.52 -7.78 -3.01
CA VAL A 360 -13.72 -8.46 -2.50
C VAL A 360 -14.38 -7.69 -1.36
N LEU A 361 -13.61 -7.21 -0.38
CA LEU A 361 -14.19 -6.68 0.86
C LEU A 361 -14.87 -5.31 0.71
N PRO A 362 -14.39 -4.33 -0.08
CA PRO A 362 -15.10 -3.06 -0.21
C PRO A 362 -16.51 -3.21 -0.79
N PRO A 363 -16.76 -3.94 -1.90
CA PRO A 363 -18.13 -4.17 -2.36
C PRO A 363 -19.02 -4.89 -1.33
N LEU A 364 -18.46 -5.90 -0.62
CA LEU A 364 -19.21 -6.62 0.41
C LEU A 364 -19.61 -5.71 1.57
N LEU A 365 -18.70 -4.86 2.04
CA LEU A 365 -18.98 -3.92 3.12
C LEU A 365 -20.04 -2.89 2.69
N GLY A 366 -19.96 -2.43 1.44
CA GLY A 366 -20.99 -1.56 0.84
C GLY A 366 -22.36 -2.23 0.77
N LEU A 367 -22.41 -3.51 0.40
CA LEU A 367 -23.65 -4.27 0.38
C LEU A 367 -24.28 -4.42 1.77
N VAL A 368 -23.46 -4.64 2.80
CA VAL A 368 -23.95 -4.64 4.20
C VAL A 368 -24.45 -3.26 4.59
N ALA A 369 -23.75 -2.20 4.23
CA ALA A 369 -24.16 -0.82 4.49
C ALA A 369 -25.49 -0.45 3.77
N ASP A 370 -25.70 -0.96 2.55
CA ASP A 370 -26.96 -0.74 1.81
C ASP A 370 -28.15 -1.45 2.46
N ARG A 371 -27.94 -2.67 2.99
CA ARG A 371 -29.02 -3.50 3.53
C ARG A 371 -29.30 -3.27 5.02
N ALA A 372 -28.28 -3.01 5.82
CA ALA A 372 -28.34 -3.00 7.28
C ALA A 372 -27.76 -1.72 7.92
N GLY A 373 -27.33 -0.75 7.10
CA GLY A 373 -26.81 0.52 7.56
C GLY A 373 -25.34 0.50 7.98
N TRP A 374 -24.82 1.66 8.34
CA TRP A 374 -23.38 1.88 8.61
C TRP A 374 -22.89 1.15 9.86
N THR A 375 -23.70 1.11 10.93
CA THR A 375 -23.35 0.38 12.16
C THR A 375 -23.09 -1.10 11.87
N ALA A 376 -23.97 -1.75 11.12
CA ALA A 376 -23.80 -3.15 10.72
C ALA A 376 -22.57 -3.35 9.84
N ALA A 377 -22.26 -2.41 8.94
CA ALA A 377 -21.07 -2.47 8.10
C ALA A 377 -19.78 -2.40 8.96
N TRP A 378 -19.70 -1.46 9.90
CA TRP A 378 -18.53 -1.37 10.79
C TRP A 378 -18.42 -2.55 11.74
N LEU A 379 -19.53 -3.10 12.24
CA LEU A 379 -19.51 -4.36 13.03
C LEU A 379 -19.04 -5.55 12.18
N GLY A 380 -19.45 -5.61 10.91
CA GLY A 380 -18.90 -6.58 9.95
C GLY A 380 -17.40 -6.43 9.74
N ALA A 381 -16.90 -5.18 9.65
CA ALA A 381 -15.47 -4.88 9.58
C ALA A 381 -14.74 -5.31 10.88
N CYS A 382 -15.34 -5.09 12.07
CA CYS A 382 -14.82 -5.58 13.34
C CYS A 382 -14.71 -7.11 13.37
N ALA A 383 -15.75 -7.82 12.90
CA ALA A 383 -15.74 -9.29 12.83
C ALA A 383 -14.63 -9.79 11.89
N LEU A 384 -14.44 -9.14 10.74
CA LEU A 384 -13.34 -9.46 9.83
C LEU A 384 -11.98 -9.16 10.47
N ALA A 385 -11.80 -8.04 11.17
CA ALA A 385 -10.57 -7.74 11.89
C ALA A 385 -10.30 -8.77 13.01
N ALA A 386 -11.34 -9.22 13.73
CA ALA A 386 -11.23 -10.32 14.68
C ALA A 386 -10.83 -11.65 13.99
N LEU A 387 -11.33 -11.91 12.78
CA LEU A 387 -10.88 -13.06 11.98
C LEU A 387 -9.39 -12.94 11.62
N ALA A 388 -8.89 -11.73 11.35
CA ALA A 388 -7.45 -11.51 11.15
C ALA A 388 -6.64 -11.81 12.42
N VAL A 389 -7.15 -11.45 13.62
CA VAL A 389 -6.54 -11.84 14.91
C VAL A 389 -6.49 -13.36 15.04
N VAL A 390 -7.58 -14.07 14.76
CA VAL A 390 -7.65 -15.54 14.82
C VAL A 390 -6.68 -16.17 13.82
N SER A 391 -6.68 -15.70 12.57
CA SER A 391 -5.79 -16.19 11.51
C SER A 391 -4.32 -16.08 11.90
N MET A 392 -3.93 -14.93 12.47
CA MET A 392 -2.55 -14.72 12.92
C MET A 392 -2.23 -15.49 14.21
N SER A 393 -3.21 -15.70 15.10
CA SER A 393 -3.03 -16.56 16.27
C SER A 393 -2.78 -18.02 15.86
N ALA A 394 -3.48 -18.53 14.87
CA ALA A 394 -3.23 -19.85 14.30
C ALA A 394 -1.82 -19.97 13.70
N ALA A 395 -1.31 -18.91 13.06
CA ALA A 395 0.06 -18.86 12.57
C ALA A 395 1.09 -18.87 13.71
N VAL A 396 0.87 -18.09 14.78
CA VAL A 396 1.75 -18.08 15.97
C VAL A 396 1.82 -19.46 16.62
N LEU A 397 0.68 -20.12 16.80
CA LEU A 397 0.62 -21.47 17.36
C LEU A 397 1.32 -22.52 16.46
N ALA A 398 1.12 -22.43 15.16
CA ALA A 398 1.79 -23.31 14.20
C ALA A 398 3.32 -23.14 14.20
N GLN A 399 3.81 -21.91 14.43
CA GLN A 399 5.24 -21.63 14.56
C GLN A 399 5.82 -22.21 15.84
N ALA A 400 5.10 -22.12 16.96
CA ALA A 400 5.54 -22.66 18.26
C ALA A 400 5.63 -24.19 18.29
N HIS A 401 4.85 -24.90 17.45
CA HIS A 401 4.85 -26.37 17.37
C HIS A 401 5.78 -26.92 16.27
N ALA A 402 6.55 -26.09 15.58
CA ALA A 402 7.52 -26.53 14.57
C ALA A 402 8.90 -26.71 15.24
N PRO A 403 9.32 -27.94 15.62
CA PRO A 403 10.62 -28.17 16.24
C PRO A 403 11.71 -27.95 15.20
N GLY A 404 12.53 -26.93 15.38
CA GLY A 404 13.71 -26.65 14.53
C GLY A 404 14.08 -25.19 14.32
N LEU A 405 13.25 -24.22 14.72
CA LEU A 405 13.53 -22.81 14.53
C LEU A 405 14.20 -22.11 15.74
N GLU A 406 14.22 -22.76 16.91
CA GLU A 406 14.73 -22.14 18.15
C GLU A 406 16.20 -22.48 18.52
N SER A 407 16.89 -23.40 17.82
CA SER A 407 18.16 -23.92 18.38
C SER A 407 19.45 -23.61 17.61
N SER A 408 19.41 -22.91 16.47
CA SER A 408 20.65 -22.71 15.67
C SER A 408 21.39 -21.37 15.97
N ASP A 409 20.75 -20.35 16.53
CA ASP A 409 21.37 -19.04 16.65
C ASP A 409 21.93 -18.68 18.05
N LEU A 410 21.63 -19.47 19.10
CA LEU A 410 22.18 -19.22 20.44
C LEU A 410 23.48 -19.97 20.75
N ARG A 411 23.97 -20.87 19.86
CA ARG A 411 25.20 -21.64 20.08
C ARG A 411 26.42 -21.17 19.29
N SER A 412 26.29 -20.16 18.41
CA SER A 412 27.40 -19.70 17.59
C SER A 412 28.15 -18.46 18.10
N THR A 413 27.78 -17.92 19.29
CA THR A 413 28.44 -16.73 19.84
C THR A 413 29.33 -17.00 21.06
N THR A 414 29.69 -18.23 21.35
CA THR A 414 30.81 -18.48 22.29
C THR A 414 32.13 -18.51 21.52
N PRO A 415 33.05 -17.55 21.78
CA PRO A 415 34.39 -17.63 21.22
C PRO A 415 35.08 -18.87 21.78
N ARG A 416 35.49 -19.82 20.93
CA ARG A 416 36.44 -20.86 21.32
C ARG A 416 37.71 -20.18 21.81
N SER A 417 37.89 -20.19 23.13
CA SER A 417 39.19 -19.83 23.75
C SER A 417 40.25 -20.81 23.24
N SER A 418 41.19 -20.27 22.51
CA SER A 418 42.45 -20.91 22.21
C SER A 418 43.18 -21.22 23.51
N ARG A 419 43.15 -22.47 23.94
CA ARG A 419 44.12 -23.10 24.83
C ARG A 419 44.58 -24.36 24.14
N GLU A 420 45.76 -24.24 23.54
CA GLU A 420 46.77 -25.28 23.36
C GLU A 420 48.00 -24.61 22.76
N ALA A 421 48.89 -24.29 23.65
CA ALA A 421 50.30 -24.03 23.36
C ALA A 421 51.09 -24.47 24.60
N THR A 422 51.56 -25.67 24.57
CA THR A 422 52.89 -26.10 25.13
C THR A 422 53.32 -27.32 24.34
#